data_445f74e655645dd69279f6315146ab00
#
_entry.id   445f74e655645dd69279f6315146ab00
#
_cell.length_a   1.000
_cell.length_b   1.000
_cell.length_c   1.000
_cell.angle_alpha   90.00
_cell.angle_beta   90.00
_cell.angle_gamma   90.00
#
_symmetry.space_group_name_H-M   'P 1'
#
loop_
_entity.id
_entity.type
_entity.pdbx_description
1 polymer ?
#
loop_
_entity_poly.entity_id
_entity_poly.type
_entity_poly.pdbx_seq_one_letter_code
_entity_poly.pdbx_strand_id
1 'polypeptide(L)'
;MENCVYIISGPPGVGKSTVSKELAYSFDKSAVIEGDMIYLMIKSGLVAPWEDDGFYMDLFWDNIISLTNNFLDRGITVVIEYVIFEEQLKKIAAFLKEKRIKLKYCVLMAQEETLKDRDSSRKEIERTGDLSIQARNEVLAKNSEKHHVLFTDDLDVKETVGIIKTSNQFLISEQ
;
A
#
# COMPACT_ATOMS: atom_id res chain seq x y z
N MET A 1 6.36 20.56 -8.31
CA MET A 1 5.66 19.46 -7.58
C MET A 1 6.73 18.63 -6.88
N GLU A 2 6.57 18.30 -5.60
CA GLU A 2 7.52 17.40 -4.94
C GLU A 2 7.41 16.02 -5.59
N ASN A 3 8.52 15.50 -6.11
CA ASN A 3 8.60 14.14 -6.60
C ASN A 3 8.49 13.19 -5.39
N CYS A 4 7.33 12.59 -5.21
CA CYS A 4 7.04 11.70 -4.09
C CYS A 4 6.29 10.46 -4.60
N VAL A 5 6.71 9.29 -4.13
CA VAL A 5 5.97 8.03 -4.25
C VAL A 5 5.23 7.80 -2.94
N TYR A 6 4.01 7.33 -3.05
CA TYR A 6 3.16 6.99 -1.92
C TYR A 6 2.96 5.47 -1.88
N ILE A 7 3.12 4.88 -0.71
CA ILE A 7 2.76 3.48 -0.46
C ILE A 7 1.62 3.46 0.55
N ILE A 8 0.51 2.86 0.16
CA ILE A 8 -0.66 2.64 1.01
C ILE A 8 -0.76 1.14 1.31
N SER A 9 -0.45 0.82 2.55
CA SER A 9 -0.45 -0.55 3.07
C SER A 9 -1.55 -0.73 4.13
N GLY A 10 -1.71 -1.94 4.63
CA GLY A 10 -2.68 -2.29 5.67
C GLY A 10 -3.43 -3.58 5.35
N PRO A 11 -4.22 -4.10 6.31
CA PRO A 11 -4.91 -5.37 6.15
C PRO A 11 -6.00 -5.32 5.06
N PRO A 12 -6.48 -6.48 4.57
CA PRO A 12 -7.68 -6.55 3.75
C PRO A 12 -8.87 -5.86 4.44
N GLY A 13 -9.71 -5.18 3.68
CA GLY A 13 -10.91 -4.54 4.22
C GLY A 13 -10.72 -3.13 4.79
N VAL A 14 -9.49 -2.69 5.07
CA VAL A 14 -9.24 -1.39 5.70
C VAL A 14 -9.52 -0.17 4.81
N GLY A 15 -9.66 -0.36 3.49
CA GLY A 15 -9.96 0.72 2.54
C GLY A 15 -8.78 1.19 1.69
N LYS A 16 -7.70 0.42 1.60
CA LYS A 16 -6.50 0.77 0.80
C LYS A 16 -6.84 1.24 -0.61
N SER A 17 -7.59 0.45 -1.37
CA SER A 17 -7.89 0.74 -2.78
C SER A 17 -8.71 2.02 -2.96
N THR A 18 -9.63 2.30 -2.01
CA THR A 18 -10.42 3.53 -2.02
C THR A 18 -9.55 4.75 -1.75
N VAL A 19 -8.72 4.68 -0.69
CA VAL A 19 -7.80 5.77 -0.32
C VAL A 19 -6.75 5.99 -1.39
N SER A 20 -6.19 4.94 -1.98
CA SER A 20 -5.17 5.03 -3.03
C SER A 20 -5.71 5.71 -4.29
N LYS A 21 -6.93 5.40 -4.70
CA LYS A 21 -7.59 6.02 -5.85
C LYS A 21 -7.89 7.50 -5.59
N GLU A 22 -8.47 7.82 -4.43
CA GLU A 22 -8.75 9.22 -4.06
C GLU A 22 -7.45 10.03 -3.92
N LEU A 23 -6.41 9.46 -3.32
CA LEU A 23 -5.10 10.09 -3.25
C LEU A 23 -4.54 10.37 -4.65
N ALA A 24 -4.62 9.40 -5.55
CA ALA A 24 -4.16 9.56 -6.93
C ALA A 24 -4.93 10.67 -7.66
N TYR A 25 -6.26 10.72 -7.54
CA TYR A 25 -7.08 11.77 -8.14
C TYR A 25 -6.77 13.19 -7.61
N SER A 26 -6.09 13.30 -6.48
CA SER A 26 -5.68 14.59 -5.92
C SER A 26 -4.43 15.21 -6.57
N PHE A 27 -3.86 14.57 -7.59
CA PHE A 27 -2.70 15.04 -8.36
C PHE A 27 -3.07 15.26 -9.83
N ASP A 28 -2.38 16.19 -10.50
CA ASP A 28 -2.61 16.49 -11.92
C ASP A 28 -2.33 15.29 -12.83
N LYS A 29 -1.28 14.53 -12.49
CA LYS A 29 -0.88 13.31 -13.21
C LYS A 29 -0.45 12.26 -12.19
N SER A 30 -1.14 11.15 -12.16
CA SER A 30 -0.86 10.07 -11.23
C SER A 30 -1.21 8.69 -11.79
N ALA A 31 -0.62 7.67 -11.20
CA ALA A 31 -0.93 6.28 -11.46
C ALA A 31 -1.08 5.53 -10.13
N VAL A 32 -2.02 4.60 -10.08
CA VAL A 32 -2.12 3.62 -8.98
C VAL A 32 -1.59 2.28 -9.47
N ILE A 33 -0.64 1.72 -8.74
CA ILE A 33 -0.17 0.35 -8.94
C ILE A 33 -0.84 -0.51 -7.88
N GLU A 34 -1.90 -1.21 -8.26
CA GLU A 34 -2.60 -2.18 -7.42
C GLU A 34 -1.79 -3.49 -7.42
N GLY A 35 -1.09 -3.80 -6.33
CA GLY A 35 -0.16 -4.93 -6.26
C GLY A 35 -0.84 -6.27 -6.54
N ASP A 36 -2.03 -6.51 -6.01
CA ASP A 36 -2.77 -7.74 -6.29
C ASP A 36 -2.96 -7.96 -7.79
N MET A 37 -3.22 -6.90 -8.56
CA MET A 37 -3.38 -6.99 -10.01
C MET A 37 -2.09 -7.38 -10.72
N ILE A 38 -0.93 -6.93 -10.20
CA ILE A 38 0.38 -7.30 -10.74
C ILE A 38 0.68 -8.77 -10.44
N TYR A 39 0.44 -9.23 -9.20
CA TYR A 39 0.66 -10.62 -8.82
C TYR A 39 -0.24 -11.58 -9.61
N LEU A 40 -1.50 -11.23 -9.77
CA LEU A 40 -2.51 -11.99 -10.51
C LEU A 40 -2.36 -11.93 -12.04
N MET A 41 -1.34 -11.23 -12.58
CA MET A 41 -0.98 -11.35 -14.00
C MET A 41 -0.49 -12.76 -14.36
N ILE A 42 0.07 -13.48 -13.40
CA ILE A 42 0.47 -14.88 -13.56
C ILE A 42 -0.80 -15.75 -13.62
N LYS A 43 -1.03 -16.40 -14.74
CA LYS A 43 -2.27 -17.16 -14.99
C LYS A 43 -2.11 -18.68 -14.88
N SER A 44 -0.89 -19.16 -14.91
CA SER A 44 -0.59 -20.58 -14.79
C SER A 44 0.60 -20.79 -13.85
N GLY A 45 0.49 -21.78 -12.98
CA GLY A 45 1.52 -22.08 -11.98
C GLY A 45 1.60 -21.10 -10.82
N LEU A 46 0.61 -20.20 -10.67
CA LEU A 46 0.54 -19.26 -9.56
C LEU A 46 0.40 -20.03 -8.24
N VAL A 47 1.24 -19.67 -7.28
CA VAL A 47 1.13 -20.09 -5.88
C VAL A 47 0.68 -18.90 -5.03
N ALA A 48 0.19 -19.15 -3.83
CA ALA A 48 -0.16 -18.06 -2.93
C ALA A 48 1.12 -17.34 -2.43
N PRO A 49 1.08 -16.02 -2.19
CA PRO A 49 2.27 -15.26 -1.77
C PRO A 49 2.98 -15.82 -0.52
N TRP A 50 2.23 -16.46 0.37
CA TRP A 50 2.76 -17.09 1.60
C TRP A 50 3.29 -18.52 1.40
N GLU A 51 3.12 -19.09 0.21
CA GLU A 51 3.63 -20.42 -0.20
C GLU A 51 4.79 -20.29 -1.18
N ASP A 52 5.06 -19.06 -1.65
CA ASP A 52 6.13 -18.77 -2.61
C ASP A 52 7.51 -18.87 -1.93
N ASP A 53 8.44 -19.51 -2.60
CA ASP A 53 9.84 -19.64 -2.17
C ASP A 53 10.69 -18.40 -2.50
N GLY A 54 10.07 -17.34 -2.97
CA GLY A 54 10.68 -16.07 -3.37
C GLY A 54 10.66 -15.82 -4.88
N PHE A 55 10.47 -16.83 -5.70
CA PHE A 55 10.56 -16.70 -7.17
C PHE A 55 9.52 -15.71 -7.73
N TYR A 56 8.25 -15.86 -7.37
CA TYR A 56 7.19 -14.96 -7.85
C TYR A 56 7.20 -13.62 -7.13
N MET A 57 7.54 -13.62 -5.83
CA MET A 57 7.60 -12.37 -5.07
C MET A 57 8.75 -11.48 -5.53
N ASP A 58 9.90 -12.03 -5.90
CA ASP A 58 10.99 -11.24 -6.48
C ASP A 58 10.59 -10.64 -7.83
N LEU A 59 9.99 -11.45 -8.73
CA LEU A 59 9.46 -10.97 -10.00
C LEU A 59 8.38 -9.90 -9.80
N PHE A 60 7.49 -10.08 -8.84
CA PHE A 60 6.46 -9.11 -8.50
C PHE A 60 7.07 -7.74 -8.12
N TRP A 61 8.07 -7.73 -7.22
CA TRP A 61 8.72 -6.48 -6.80
C TRP A 61 9.52 -5.83 -7.92
N ASP A 62 10.17 -6.60 -8.77
CA ASP A 62 10.85 -6.09 -9.94
C ASP A 62 9.88 -5.43 -10.93
N ASN A 63 8.69 -5.99 -11.12
CA ASN A 63 7.63 -5.38 -11.91
C ASN A 63 7.10 -4.08 -11.28
N ILE A 64 6.85 -4.05 -9.96
CA ILE A 64 6.44 -2.84 -9.23
C ILE A 64 7.47 -1.72 -9.41
N ILE A 65 8.77 -2.02 -9.21
CA ILE A 65 9.85 -1.05 -9.35
C ILE A 65 9.96 -0.55 -10.81
N SER A 66 9.86 -1.46 -11.78
CA SER A 66 9.93 -1.10 -13.21
C SER A 66 8.77 -0.19 -13.63
N LEU A 67 7.54 -0.50 -13.22
CA LEU A 67 6.37 0.35 -13.46
C LEU A 67 6.51 1.70 -12.78
N THR A 68 6.94 1.71 -11.52
CA THR A 68 7.20 2.95 -10.78
C THR A 68 8.20 3.82 -11.52
N ASN A 69 9.32 3.24 -11.95
CA ASN A 69 10.34 3.95 -12.74
C ASN A 69 9.75 4.57 -14.02
N ASN A 70 9.01 3.77 -14.78
CA ASN A 70 8.42 4.21 -16.05
C ASN A 70 7.45 5.37 -15.91
N PHE A 71 6.69 5.43 -14.82
CA PHE A 71 5.78 6.54 -14.51
C PHE A 71 6.55 7.78 -14.05
N LEU A 72 7.52 7.61 -13.13
CA LEU A 72 8.34 8.72 -12.62
C LEU A 72 9.13 9.42 -13.71
N ASP A 73 9.70 8.67 -14.66
CA ASP A 73 10.45 9.23 -15.80
C ASP A 73 9.56 10.08 -16.72
N ARG A 74 8.24 10.00 -16.58
CA ARG A 74 7.24 10.81 -17.31
C ARG A 74 6.57 11.88 -16.45
N GLY A 75 7.07 12.11 -15.23
CA GLY A 75 6.52 13.09 -14.30
C GLY A 75 5.13 12.72 -13.76
N ILE A 76 4.84 11.42 -13.66
CA ILE A 76 3.58 10.88 -13.12
C ILE A 76 3.82 10.49 -11.67
N THR A 77 3.02 11.04 -10.74
CA THR A 77 3.03 10.64 -9.33
C THR A 77 2.55 9.20 -9.17
N VAL A 78 3.25 8.40 -8.37
CA VAL A 78 2.91 6.98 -8.19
C VAL A 78 2.35 6.73 -6.79
N VAL A 79 1.23 6.03 -6.75
CA VAL A 79 0.65 5.46 -5.54
C VAL A 79 0.69 3.94 -5.68
N ILE A 80 1.40 3.26 -4.78
CA ILE A 80 1.49 1.80 -4.72
C ILE A 80 0.54 1.32 -3.63
N GLU A 81 -0.35 0.42 -3.97
CA GLU A 81 -1.30 -0.21 -3.05
C GLU A 81 -0.99 -1.68 -2.90
N TYR A 82 -0.45 -2.09 -1.74
CA TYR A 82 -0.19 -3.48 -1.39
C TYR A 82 0.11 -3.64 0.10
N VAL A 83 0.02 -4.86 0.61
CA VAL A 83 0.52 -5.18 1.96
C VAL A 83 2.05 -5.28 1.89
N ILE A 84 2.74 -4.33 2.54
CA ILE A 84 4.21 -4.21 2.46
C ILE A 84 4.78 -4.28 3.87
N PHE A 85 5.85 -5.06 4.02
CA PHE A 85 6.64 -5.18 5.24
C PHE A 85 8.02 -4.54 5.07
N GLU A 86 8.78 -4.52 6.15
CA GLU A 86 10.04 -3.76 6.26
C GLU A 86 11.07 -4.09 5.16
N GLU A 87 11.21 -5.35 4.79
CA GLU A 87 12.20 -5.78 3.79
C GLU A 87 11.90 -5.18 2.41
N GLN A 88 10.64 -5.28 1.97
CA GLN A 88 10.20 -4.75 0.69
C GLN A 88 10.21 -3.22 0.69
N LEU A 89 9.86 -2.61 1.83
CA LEU A 89 9.94 -1.16 2.00
C LEU A 89 11.37 -0.66 1.82
N LYS A 90 12.36 -1.35 2.37
CA LYS A 90 13.79 -1.03 2.19
C LYS A 90 14.22 -1.13 0.72
N LYS A 91 13.79 -2.16 -0.01
CA LYS A 91 14.10 -2.34 -1.45
C LYS A 91 13.59 -1.14 -2.27
N ILE A 92 12.34 -0.74 -2.06
CA ILE A 92 11.76 0.43 -2.75
C ILE A 92 12.42 1.74 -2.31
N ALA A 93 12.67 1.92 -1.02
CA ALA A 93 13.29 3.12 -0.49
C ALA A 93 14.70 3.33 -1.06
N ALA A 94 15.51 2.27 -1.16
CA ALA A 94 16.82 2.31 -1.78
C ALA A 94 16.75 2.75 -3.25
N PHE A 95 15.85 2.16 -4.04
CA PHE A 95 15.63 2.56 -5.44
C PHE A 95 15.25 4.04 -5.58
N LEU A 96 14.33 4.53 -4.74
CA LEU A 96 13.87 5.93 -4.80
C LEU A 96 14.93 6.92 -4.31
N LYS A 97 15.77 6.52 -3.36
CA LYS A 97 16.90 7.30 -2.85
C LYS A 97 17.91 7.60 -3.97
N GLU A 98 18.26 6.62 -4.81
CA GLU A 98 19.13 6.82 -5.96
C GLU A 98 18.58 7.86 -6.94
N LYS A 99 17.25 7.95 -7.06
CA LYS A 99 16.55 8.92 -7.90
C LYS A 99 16.26 10.26 -7.20
N ARG A 100 16.60 10.41 -5.93
CA ARG A 100 16.28 11.58 -5.09
C ARG A 100 14.77 11.87 -5.03
N ILE A 101 13.97 10.82 -4.94
CA ILE A 101 12.52 10.88 -4.86
C ILE A 101 12.08 10.54 -3.44
N LYS A 102 11.22 11.36 -2.86
CA LYS A 102 10.67 11.13 -1.52
C LYS A 102 9.73 9.93 -1.53
N LEU A 103 9.72 9.20 -0.41
CA LEU A 103 8.80 8.09 -0.16
C LEU A 103 7.94 8.40 1.06
N LYS A 104 6.63 8.34 0.89
CA LYS A 104 5.68 8.29 2.00
C LYS A 104 5.08 6.89 2.12
N TYR A 105 5.19 6.30 3.30
CA TYR A 105 4.64 5.00 3.62
C TYR A 105 3.57 5.14 4.70
N CYS A 106 2.33 4.78 4.38
CA CYS A 106 1.20 4.81 5.29
C CYS A 106 0.56 3.43 5.41
N VAL A 107 0.45 2.95 6.65
CA VAL A 107 -0.25 1.72 6.99
C VAL A 107 -1.63 2.10 7.52
N LEU A 108 -2.65 1.94 6.69
CA LEU A 108 -4.03 2.14 7.11
C LEU A 108 -4.42 1.03 8.09
N MET A 109 -5.09 1.43 9.15
CA MET A 109 -5.56 0.53 10.20
C MET A 109 -6.97 0.92 10.64
N ALA A 110 -7.69 -0.05 11.17
CA ALA A 110 -8.97 0.17 11.84
C ALA A 110 -9.14 -0.80 13.00
N GLN A 111 -10.05 -0.50 13.91
CA GLN A 111 -10.45 -1.42 14.97
C GLN A 111 -11.13 -2.66 14.38
N GLU A 112 -11.14 -3.76 15.12
CA GLU A 112 -11.70 -5.01 14.64
C GLU A 112 -13.19 -4.89 14.31
N GLU A 113 -13.95 -4.14 15.11
CA GLU A 113 -15.37 -3.89 14.89
C GLU A 113 -15.59 -3.16 13.57
N THR A 114 -14.82 -2.09 13.32
CA THR A 114 -14.89 -1.33 12.07
C THR A 114 -14.55 -2.19 10.84
N LEU A 115 -13.55 -3.08 10.95
CA LEU A 115 -13.22 -4.00 9.86
C LEU A 115 -14.34 -4.99 9.58
N LYS A 116 -14.98 -5.56 10.63
CA LYS A 116 -16.13 -6.46 10.51
C LYS A 116 -17.31 -5.77 9.85
N ASP A 117 -17.62 -4.54 10.24
CA ASP A 117 -18.71 -3.76 9.67
C ASP A 117 -18.45 -3.43 8.20
N ARG A 118 -17.23 -3.00 7.86
CA ARG A 118 -16.83 -2.74 6.47
C ARG A 118 -16.88 -4.01 5.62
N ASP A 119 -16.43 -5.15 6.15
CA ASP A 119 -16.45 -6.43 5.44
C ASP A 119 -17.87 -6.94 5.21
N SER A 120 -18.75 -6.79 6.20
CA SER A 120 -20.17 -7.19 6.12
C SER A 120 -20.93 -6.41 5.04
N SER A 121 -20.55 -5.17 4.78
CA SER A 121 -21.16 -4.31 3.75
C SER A 121 -20.68 -4.60 2.32
N ARG A 122 -19.67 -5.48 2.14
CA ARG A 122 -19.17 -5.91 0.84
C ARG A 122 -20.05 -6.96 0.19
N LYS A 123 -19.89 -7.13 -1.12
CA LYS A 123 -20.44 -8.29 -1.81
C LYS A 123 -19.87 -9.56 -1.22
N GLU A 124 -20.70 -10.61 -1.13
CA GLU A 124 -20.33 -11.88 -0.49
C GLU A 124 -19.01 -12.47 -1.02
N ILE A 125 -18.76 -12.38 -2.32
CA ILE A 125 -17.54 -12.86 -2.98
C ILE A 125 -16.27 -12.06 -2.60
N GLU A 126 -16.45 -10.86 -2.07
CA GLU A 126 -15.34 -9.95 -1.68
C GLU A 126 -15.08 -9.96 -0.17
N ARG A 127 -15.90 -10.71 0.59
CA ARG A 127 -15.77 -10.79 2.05
C ARG A 127 -14.57 -11.63 2.43
N THR A 128 -13.82 -11.14 3.38
CA THR A 128 -12.62 -11.79 3.91
C THR A 128 -12.85 -12.43 5.28
N GLY A 129 -13.92 -12.05 5.97
CA GLY A 129 -14.26 -12.61 7.28
C GLY A 129 -13.13 -12.49 8.30
N ASP A 130 -12.87 -13.57 9.03
CA ASP A 130 -11.84 -13.62 10.08
C ASP A 130 -10.40 -13.44 9.53
N LEU A 131 -10.17 -13.64 8.22
CA LEU A 131 -8.86 -13.42 7.60
C LEU A 131 -8.43 -11.94 7.68
N SER A 132 -9.38 -10.99 7.61
CA SER A 132 -9.08 -9.57 7.77
C SER A 132 -8.54 -9.26 9.17
N ILE A 133 -9.07 -9.91 10.20
CA ILE A 133 -8.65 -9.71 11.60
C ILE A 133 -7.27 -10.34 11.84
N GLN A 134 -7.04 -11.54 11.32
CA GLN A 134 -5.72 -12.20 11.40
C GLN A 134 -4.65 -11.34 10.72
N ALA A 135 -4.92 -10.88 9.49
CA ALA A 135 -4.01 -10.00 8.76
C ALA A 135 -3.79 -8.66 9.48
N ARG A 136 -4.83 -8.07 10.11
CA ARG A 136 -4.67 -6.87 10.94
C ARG A 136 -3.67 -7.08 12.07
N ASN A 137 -3.81 -8.17 12.81
CA ASN A 137 -2.93 -8.46 13.93
C ASN A 137 -1.49 -8.74 13.48
N GLU A 138 -1.32 -9.40 12.34
CA GLU A 138 -0.01 -9.63 11.74
C GLU A 138 0.64 -8.31 11.28
N VAL A 139 -0.11 -7.45 10.59
CA VAL A 139 0.38 -6.13 10.13
C VAL A 139 0.77 -5.26 11.33
N LEU A 140 0.00 -5.26 12.43
CA LEU A 140 0.36 -4.53 13.63
C LEU A 140 1.61 -5.08 14.32
N ALA A 141 1.75 -6.40 14.36
CA ALA A 141 2.91 -7.04 14.98
C ALA A 141 4.21 -6.82 14.19
N LYS A 142 4.12 -6.82 12.85
CA LYS A 142 5.27 -6.65 11.95
C LYS A 142 5.65 -5.18 11.69
N ASN A 143 4.76 -4.22 11.96
CA ASN A 143 5.08 -2.80 11.86
C ASN A 143 5.63 -2.31 13.21
N SER A 144 6.94 -2.44 13.39
CA SER A 144 7.63 -1.98 14.60
C SER A 144 7.58 -0.45 14.75
N GLU A 145 7.54 0.28 13.65
CA GLU A 145 7.45 1.74 13.61
C GLU A 145 6.00 2.22 13.53
N LYS A 146 5.35 2.32 14.70
CA LYS A 146 3.94 2.72 14.82
C LYS A 146 3.61 4.10 14.24
N HIS A 147 4.60 4.95 14.00
CA HIS A 147 4.35 6.29 13.46
C HIS A 147 3.86 6.29 12.01
N HIS A 148 4.08 5.21 11.25
CA HIS A 148 3.51 5.07 9.91
C HIS A 148 2.07 4.57 9.91
N VAL A 149 1.51 4.18 11.06
CA VAL A 149 0.15 3.64 11.18
C VAL A 149 -0.84 4.79 11.31
N LEU A 150 -1.89 4.76 10.50
CA LEU A 150 -3.03 5.68 10.54
C LEU A 150 -4.32 4.90 10.78
N PHE A 151 -4.92 5.12 11.95
CA PHE A 151 -6.26 4.60 12.23
C PHE A 151 -7.32 5.46 11.53
N THR A 152 -8.25 4.81 10.84
CA THR A 152 -9.24 5.46 9.97
C THR A 152 -10.68 5.22 10.44
N ASP A 153 -10.87 4.88 11.71
CA ASP A 153 -12.19 4.57 12.25
C ASP A 153 -13.12 5.79 12.18
N ASP A 154 -12.61 6.94 12.55
CA ASP A 154 -13.33 8.22 12.63
C ASP A 154 -13.02 9.18 11.47
N LEU A 155 -12.34 8.70 10.42
CA LEU A 155 -11.93 9.52 9.28
C LEU A 155 -12.72 9.14 8.01
N ASP A 156 -13.16 10.15 7.29
CA ASP A 156 -13.59 9.93 5.92
C ASP A 156 -12.39 9.79 4.96
N VAL A 157 -12.67 9.43 3.70
CA VAL A 157 -11.62 9.19 2.71
C VAL A 157 -10.83 10.47 2.38
N LYS A 158 -11.49 11.63 2.35
CA LYS A 158 -10.85 12.92 2.03
C LYS A 158 -9.97 13.39 3.17
N GLU A 159 -10.43 13.24 4.40
CA GLU A 159 -9.64 13.52 5.61
C GLU A 159 -8.40 12.64 5.65
N THR A 160 -8.57 11.33 5.41
CA THR A 160 -7.46 10.35 5.34
C THR A 160 -6.42 10.78 4.30
N VAL A 161 -6.84 11.12 3.08
CA VAL A 161 -5.96 11.61 2.01
C VAL A 161 -5.27 12.92 2.40
N GLY A 162 -6.01 13.85 3.00
CA GLY A 162 -5.46 15.12 3.50
C GLY A 162 -4.30 14.90 4.48
N ILE A 163 -4.50 14.00 5.45
CA ILE A 163 -3.49 13.64 6.46
C ILE A 163 -2.26 13.00 5.78
N ILE A 164 -2.46 12.04 4.87
CA ILE A 164 -1.36 11.38 4.16
C ILE A 164 -0.53 12.38 3.35
N LYS A 165 -1.18 13.33 2.68
CA LYS A 165 -0.48 14.33 1.85
C LYS A 165 0.33 15.32 2.68
N THR A 166 -0.23 15.81 3.77
CA THR A 166 0.34 16.93 4.53
C THR A 166 1.26 16.52 5.66
N SER A 167 1.01 15.36 6.29
CA SER A 167 1.81 14.90 7.42
C SER A 167 3.20 14.40 7.00
N ASN A 168 4.22 14.80 7.77
CA ASN A 168 5.58 14.27 7.61
C ASN A 168 5.79 12.94 8.35
N GLN A 169 4.83 12.49 9.16
CA GLN A 169 4.96 11.23 9.90
C GLN A 169 5.15 10.02 8.99
N PHE A 170 4.64 10.08 7.75
CA PHE A 170 4.73 8.99 6.77
C PHE A 170 5.99 9.05 5.91
N LEU A 171 6.79 10.10 6.02
CA LEU A 171 8.05 10.20 5.31
C LEU A 171 9.02 9.13 5.80
N ILE A 172 9.53 8.33 4.88
CA ILE A 172 10.67 7.46 5.15
C ILE A 172 11.89 8.35 5.19
N SER A 173 12.44 8.52 6.41
CA SER A 173 13.68 9.27 6.61
C SER A 173 14.84 8.51 5.98
N GLU A 174 15.76 9.24 5.40
CA GLU A 174 17.04 8.69 4.95
C GLU A 174 17.80 8.13 6.18
N GLN A 175 17.86 6.80 6.30
CA GLN A 175 18.83 6.14 7.18
C GLN A 175 20.11 5.85 6.40
#